data_19dd10209cb4b105e8650a96d7ffc94f
#
_entry.id   19dd10209cb4b105e8650a96d7ffc94f
#
_cell.length_a   1.000
_cell.length_b   1.000
_cell.length_c   1.000
_cell.angle_alpha   90.00
_cell.angle_beta   90.00
_cell.angle_gamma   90.00
#
_symmetry.space_group_name_H-M   'P 1'
#
loop_
_entity.id
_entity.type
_entity.pdbx_description
1 polymer ?
#
loop_
_entity_poly.entity_id
_entity_poly.type
_entity_poly.pdbx_seq_one_letter_code
_entity_poly.pdbx_strand_id
1 'polypeptide(L)'
;MLAGMLAAVLACVSGVPAADFGANDDAGKYADDAGAASYREMASLGMREALITVRWRPSDPLGLAERPLLDLTVAAARSAGLAVVFATYPYPPREIADGVARPDAFGAWLAELARQYPDVREFVVGNEPNQPAFWRPQLSRRAQLSARAFGPFLAAGYDAIKAVDPDLIVVGVGLSPRGNDRPDARSNVSTSPVRFLAALGAWYRASGRDRPLMDGLSFHPYPNSATDALDRGYPWPNAGFANLDRVKQAVWDAFAGSAQPTTLDGLRLYLDEVGWQVDTAGRDGYTGDENVPVTDERSQAEVYAALVRAAACDPDVAAVNLFGFRDDALRTGFQAGLYRADGSPRPALEAVQSAIAETARGCAEVAPVWRPARAVLGAQRPTVALGRRTVSVELTAAEGAVARVCLLDGRHTQASARLVVSARRVAGGTCAAGVVTANRHTRFRLVRATEQTLAVLLTAQTNPGRATTLVRPVATCLRELPLLCRSSVRRHP
;
A
#
# COMPACT_ATOMS: atom_id res chain seq x y z
N MET A 1 0.22 63.91 11.34
CA MET A 1 1.14 62.87 10.91
C MET A 1 0.77 61.59 11.64
N LEU A 2 -0.07 60.75 11.02
CA LEU A 2 -0.40 59.42 11.54
C LEU A 2 0.46 58.41 10.77
N ALA A 3 1.39 57.74 11.46
CA ALA A 3 2.14 56.61 10.97
C ALA A 3 1.34 55.36 11.21
N GLY A 4 0.81 54.75 10.14
CA GLY A 4 0.15 53.45 10.20
C GLY A 4 1.18 52.34 10.34
N MET A 5 1.15 51.61 11.45
CA MET A 5 1.83 50.33 11.62
C MET A 5 1.01 49.23 10.92
N LEU A 6 1.54 48.77 9.78
CA LEU A 6 1.11 47.53 9.15
C LEU A 6 1.73 46.37 9.94
N ALA A 7 0.91 45.72 10.79
CA ALA A 7 1.26 44.46 11.42
C ALA A 7 1.11 43.37 10.38
N ALA A 8 2.24 42.84 9.87
CA ALA A 8 2.24 41.63 9.10
C ALA A 8 1.88 40.44 10.03
N VAL A 9 0.68 39.91 9.89
CA VAL A 9 0.31 38.65 10.49
C VAL A 9 1.04 37.55 9.71
N LEU A 10 2.19 37.09 10.23
CA LEU A 10 2.75 35.82 9.82
C LEU A 10 1.76 34.74 10.28
N ALA A 11 0.95 34.23 9.36
CA ALA A 11 0.27 32.96 9.56
C ALA A 11 1.35 31.89 9.70
N CYS A 12 1.58 31.41 10.93
CA CYS A 12 2.27 30.14 11.14
C CYS A 12 1.42 29.07 10.47
N VAL A 13 1.74 28.71 9.25
CA VAL A 13 1.32 27.45 8.67
C VAL A 13 1.99 26.40 9.55
N SER A 14 1.23 25.76 10.43
CA SER A 14 1.64 24.57 11.16
C SER A 14 1.98 23.52 10.09
N GLY A 15 3.27 23.44 9.76
CA GLY A 15 3.77 22.57 8.70
C GLY A 15 3.53 21.12 9.12
N VAL A 16 2.79 20.38 8.31
CA VAL A 16 2.84 18.93 8.34
C VAL A 16 4.32 18.56 8.13
N PRO A 17 4.91 17.70 8.98
CA PRO A 17 6.30 17.28 8.79
C PRO A 17 6.46 16.71 7.38
N ALA A 18 7.49 17.17 6.64
CA ALA A 18 7.83 16.59 5.36
C ALA A 18 8.15 15.09 5.54
N ALA A 19 7.98 14.30 4.46
CA ALA A 19 8.36 12.90 4.49
C ALA A 19 9.87 12.77 4.71
N ASP A 20 10.29 11.77 5.49
CA ASP A 20 11.68 11.36 5.61
C ASP A 20 12.07 10.48 4.42
N PHE A 21 13.33 10.55 4.01
CA PHE A 21 13.88 9.76 2.92
C PHE A 21 15.02 8.89 3.43
N GLY A 22 15.09 7.67 2.92
CA GLY A 22 16.11 6.70 3.27
C GLY A 22 16.28 5.62 2.21
N ALA A 23 16.95 4.54 2.60
CA ALA A 23 17.03 3.33 1.80
C ALA A 23 16.81 2.08 2.65
N ASN A 24 16.16 1.09 2.05
CA ASN A 24 16.09 -0.28 2.52
C ASN A 24 17.22 -1.05 1.84
N ASP A 25 18.36 -1.17 2.51
CA ASP A 25 19.54 -1.83 1.97
C ASP A 25 20.25 -2.68 3.04
N ASP A 26 20.09 -3.98 2.93
CA ASP A 26 20.76 -4.94 3.81
C ASP A 26 22.25 -5.16 3.44
N ALA A 27 22.72 -4.69 2.27
CA ALA A 27 24.11 -4.90 1.85
C ALA A 27 25.11 -4.29 2.83
N GLY A 28 24.75 -3.14 3.42
CA GLY A 28 25.55 -2.50 4.47
C GLY A 28 25.75 -3.39 5.70
N LYS A 29 24.74 -4.13 6.10
CA LYS A 29 24.81 -5.05 7.26
C LYS A 29 25.88 -6.14 7.08
N TYR A 30 26.14 -6.56 5.87
CA TYR A 30 27.11 -7.60 5.52
C TYR A 30 28.44 -7.06 5.02
N ALA A 31 28.62 -5.75 4.93
CA ALA A 31 29.87 -5.12 4.52
C ALA A 31 30.91 -5.16 5.65
N ASP A 32 32.19 -5.17 5.29
CA ASP A 32 33.31 -5.24 6.24
C ASP A 32 33.33 -4.04 7.22
N ASP A 33 32.82 -2.88 6.77
CA ASP A 33 32.68 -1.66 7.57
C ASP A 33 31.29 -1.52 8.23
N ALA A 34 30.50 -2.59 8.23
CA ALA A 34 29.13 -2.61 8.73
C ALA A 34 28.22 -1.55 8.09
N GLY A 35 28.51 -1.11 6.88
CA GLY A 35 27.77 -0.11 6.11
C GLY A 35 28.15 1.34 6.40
N ALA A 36 29.18 1.59 7.20
CA ALA A 36 29.54 2.95 7.64
C ALA A 36 29.79 3.92 6.48
N ALA A 37 30.36 3.47 5.36
CA ALA A 37 30.55 4.29 4.16
C ALA A 37 29.21 4.63 3.53
N SER A 38 28.36 3.64 3.27
CA SER A 38 27.04 3.83 2.67
C SER A 38 26.14 4.73 3.51
N TYR A 39 26.14 4.59 4.83
CA TYR A 39 25.34 5.44 5.72
C TYR A 39 25.80 6.91 5.73
N ARG A 40 27.12 7.17 5.69
CA ARG A 40 27.62 8.54 5.53
C ARG A 40 27.22 9.14 4.18
N GLU A 41 27.24 8.35 3.12
CA GLU A 41 26.77 8.77 1.81
C GLU A 41 25.26 9.08 1.83
N MET A 42 24.44 8.21 2.38
CA MET A 42 22.99 8.45 2.55
C MET A 42 22.73 9.77 3.29
N ALA A 43 23.41 9.99 4.42
CA ALA A 43 23.29 11.22 5.19
C ALA A 43 23.72 12.47 4.37
N SER A 44 24.78 12.35 3.56
CA SER A 44 25.26 13.44 2.69
C SER A 44 24.27 13.85 1.58
N LEU A 45 23.39 12.91 1.18
CA LEU A 45 22.31 13.17 0.23
C LEU A 45 21.09 13.84 0.89
N GLY A 46 21.10 14.00 2.21
CA GLY A 46 19.97 14.51 2.99
C GLY A 46 18.96 13.43 3.40
N MET A 47 19.30 12.15 3.22
CA MET A 47 18.52 11.05 3.79
C MET A 47 18.61 11.08 5.31
N ARG A 48 17.56 10.61 5.98
CA ARG A 48 17.40 10.69 7.44
C ARG A 48 17.27 9.34 8.12
N GLU A 49 16.96 8.29 7.36
CA GLU A 49 16.76 6.96 7.93
C GLU A 49 17.45 5.86 7.12
N ALA A 50 17.74 4.77 7.80
CA ALA A 50 18.21 3.52 7.22
C ALA A 50 17.29 2.40 7.68
N LEU A 51 16.62 1.75 6.73
CA LEU A 51 15.75 0.62 7.01
C LEU A 51 16.57 -0.67 6.89
N ILE A 52 16.55 -1.46 7.96
CA ILE A 52 17.34 -2.69 8.12
C ILE A 52 16.41 -3.86 8.36
N THR A 53 16.53 -4.92 7.56
CA THR A 53 15.73 -6.12 7.72
C THR A 53 16.22 -7.00 8.87
N VAL A 54 15.29 -7.41 9.74
CA VAL A 54 15.53 -8.33 10.85
C VAL A 54 14.52 -9.47 10.79
N ARG A 55 14.97 -10.66 10.40
CA ARG A 55 14.12 -11.84 10.21
C ARG A 55 13.98 -12.63 11.50
N TRP A 56 12.74 -12.91 11.88
CA TRP A 56 12.44 -13.83 12.96
C TRP A 56 12.34 -15.27 12.43
N ARG A 57 13.06 -16.18 13.05
CA ARG A 57 12.96 -17.62 12.75
C ARG A 57 12.00 -18.30 13.74
N PRO A 58 10.82 -18.76 13.33
CA PRO A 58 9.86 -19.38 14.26
C PRO A 58 10.37 -20.63 14.98
N SER A 59 11.25 -21.41 14.34
CA SER A 59 11.90 -22.60 14.97
C SER A 59 12.99 -22.26 15.98
N ASP A 60 13.41 -20.98 16.06
CA ASP A 60 14.30 -20.44 17.08
C ASP A 60 13.69 -19.14 17.67
N PRO A 61 12.61 -19.27 18.45
CA PRO A 61 11.73 -18.15 18.78
C PRO A 61 12.38 -17.06 19.64
N LEU A 62 13.49 -17.35 20.31
CA LEU A 62 14.23 -16.38 21.14
C LEU A 62 15.53 -15.93 20.48
N GLY A 63 15.93 -16.59 19.39
CA GLY A 63 17.18 -16.32 18.72
C GLY A 63 17.16 -15.02 17.91
N LEU A 64 18.27 -14.33 17.92
CA LEU A 64 18.60 -13.24 17.03
C LEU A 64 19.90 -13.58 16.31
N ALA A 65 19.79 -14.39 15.25
CA ALA A 65 20.93 -15.00 14.57
C ALA A 65 21.93 -13.96 14.01
N GLU A 66 21.43 -12.78 13.61
CA GLU A 66 22.23 -11.71 13.01
C GLU A 66 22.68 -10.65 14.02
N ARG A 67 22.51 -10.90 15.31
CA ARG A 67 22.81 -9.91 16.37
C ARG A 67 24.18 -9.25 16.24
N PRO A 68 25.30 -9.97 16.02
CA PRO A 68 26.61 -9.31 15.89
C PRO A 68 26.70 -8.33 14.73
N LEU A 69 26.01 -8.64 13.61
CA LEU A 69 25.91 -7.75 12.45
C LEU A 69 25.02 -6.55 12.74
N LEU A 70 23.88 -6.77 13.42
CA LEU A 70 22.96 -5.69 13.81
C LEU A 70 23.60 -4.71 14.78
N ASP A 71 24.34 -5.19 15.79
CA ASP A 71 25.03 -4.34 16.76
C ASP A 71 25.97 -3.36 16.05
N LEU A 72 26.73 -3.84 15.06
CA LEU A 72 27.67 -3.02 14.30
C LEU A 72 26.97 -2.08 13.32
N THR A 73 26.01 -2.57 12.55
CA THR A 73 25.34 -1.77 11.50
C THR A 73 24.45 -0.69 12.10
N VAL A 74 23.75 -0.95 13.22
CA VAL A 74 22.97 0.06 13.95
C VAL A 74 23.88 1.17 14.49
N ALA A 75 25.03 0.80 15.07
CA ALA A 75 26.01 1.76 15.55
C ALA A 75 26.58 2.62 14.40
N ALA A 76 26.85 2.01 13.25
CA ALA A 76 27.36 2.71 12.07
C ALA A 76 26.32 3.70 11.50
N ALA A 77 25.06 3.30 11.32
CA ALA A 77 23.99 4.16 10.82
C ALA A 77 23.76 5.36 11.77
N ARG A 78 23.68 5.12 13.06
CA ARG A 78 23.54 6.19 14.06
C ARG A 78 24.72 7.14 14.10
N SER A 79 25.94 6.63 13.94
CA SER A 79 27.15 7.45 13.86
C SER A 79 27.15 8.37 12.63
N ALA A 80 26.45 7.97 11.56
CA ALA A 80 26.21 8.80 10.40
C ALA A 80 25.05 9.79 10.57
N GLY A 81 24.33 9.78 11.70
CA GLY A 81 23.19 10.64 11.99
C GLY A 81 21.87 10.16 11.41
N LEU A 82 21.78 8.88 10.99
CA LEU A 82 20.55 8.30 10.47
C LEU A 82 19.73 7.67 11.62
N ALA A 83 18.43 7.82 11.57
CA ALA A 83 17.50 7.00 12.33
C ALA A 83 17.49 5.57 11.74
N VAL A 84 17.46 4.57 12.64
CA VAL A 84 17.36 3.18 12.21
C VAL A 84 15.91 2.73 12.34
N VAL A 85 15.38 2.14 11.26
CA VAL A 85 14.08 1.48 11.20
C VAL A 85 14.29 -0.02 11.06
N PHE A 86 13.64 -0.82 11.88
CA PHE A 86 13.69 -2.28 11.73
C PHE A 86 12.49 -2.80 10.96
N ALA A 87 12.73 -3.45 9.80
CA ALA A 87 11.73 -4.22 9.08
C ALA A 87 11.74 -5.68 9.57
N THR A 88 10.69 -6.08 10.26
CA THR A 88 10.63 -7.34 10.99
C THR A 88 9.53 -8.26 10.47
N TYR A 89 9.85 -9.52 10.22
CA TYR A 89 8.86 -10.51 9.78
C TYR A 89 9.29 -11.95 10.04
N PRO A 90 8.34 -12.89 10.18
CA PRO A 90 8.65 -14.31 10.31
C PRO A 90 9.16 -14.89 8.98
N TYR A 91 10.24 -15.66 9.04
CA TYR A 91 10.86 -16.31 7.88
C TYR A 91 11.54 -17.63 8.31
N PRO A 92 11.47 -18.72 7.54
CA PRO A 92 10.90 -18.84 6.19
C PRO A 92 9.36 -19.06 6.19
N PRO A 93 8.68 -18.75 5.06
CA PRO A 93 7.21 -18.86 4.99
C PRO A 93 6.69 -20.30 5.14
N ARG A 94 7.55 -21.30 4.99
CA ARG A 94 7.22 -22.69 5.28
C ARG A 94 6.88 -22.90 6.76
N GLU A 95 7.63 -22.30 7.66
CA GLU A 95 7.39 -22.43 9.11
C GLU A 95 6.07 -21.77 9.54
N ILE A 96 5.60 -20.77 8.77
CA ILE A 96 4.25 -20.20 8.93
C ILE A 96 3.19 -21.20 8.47
N ALA A 97 3.37 -21.78 7.28
CA ALA A 97 2.43 -22.73 6.69
C ALA A 97 2.31 -24.00 7.52
N ASP A 98 3.39 -24.45 8.13
CA ASP A 98 3.47 -25.64 8.98
C ASP A 98 2.96 -25.38 10.42
N GLY A 99 2.56 -24.13 10.74
CA GLY A 99 2.04 -23.74 12.05
C GLY A 99 3.12 -23.65 13.17
N VAL A 100 4.39 -23.61 12.80
CA VAL A 100 5.52 -23.41 13.74
C VAL A 100 5.53 -21.96 14.25
N ALA A 101 5.27 -21.01 13.36
CA ALA A 101 5.17 -19.60 13.72
C ALA A 101 3.93 -19.33 14.57
N ARG A 102 4.12 -18.69 15.73
CA ARG A 102 3.06 -18.34 16.68
C ARG A 102 3.06 -16.85 16.96
N PRO A 103 1.89 -16.19 17.00
CA PRO A 103 1.78 -14.76 17.27
C PRO A 103 2.39 -14.32 18.60
N ASP A 104 2.16 -15.09 19.66
CA ASP A 104 2.68 -14.81 21.01
C ASP A 104 4.21 -14.85 21.06
N ALA A 105 4.83 -15.85 20.43
CA ALA A 105 6.27 -15.98 20.33
C ALA A 105 6.89 -14.85 19.50
N PHE A 106 6.24 -14.47 18.37
CA PHE A 106 6.69 -13.35 17.56
C PHE A 106 6.62 -12.02 18.32
N GLY A 107 5.53 -11.77 19.07
CA GLY A 107 5.40 -10.60 19.92
C GLY A 107 6.47 -10.56 21.01
N ALA A 108 6.74 -11.67 21.68
CA ALA A 108 7.79 -11.76 22.71
C ALA A 108 9.19 -11.45 22.14
N TRP A 109 9.50 -11.95 20.95
CA TRP A 109 10.74 -11.67 20.23
C TRP A 109 10.85 -10.19 19.85
N LEU A 110 9.78 -9.56 19.37
CA LEU A 110 9.75 -8.13 19.04
C LEU A 110 9.96 -7.25 20.27
N ALA A 111 9.36 -7.61 21.41
CA ALA A 111 9.59 -6.90 22.66
C ALA A 111 11.04 -7.00 23.12
N GLU A 112 11.68 -8.16 22.94
CA GLU A 112 13.10 -8.34 23.26
C GLU A 112 13.99 -7.54 22.32
N LEU A 113 13.70 -7.55 21.02
CA LEU A 113 14.39 -6.74 20.01
C LEU A 113 14.32 -5.24 20.37
N ALA A 114 13.14 -4.74 20.73
CA ALA A 114 12.95 -3.35 21.13
C ALA A 114 13.75 -2.99 22.41
N ARG A 115 13.86 -3.90 23.38
CA ARG A 115 14.69 -3.68 24.57
C ARG A 115 16.19 -3.68 24.27
N GLN A 116 16.63 -4.53 23.32
CA GLN A 116 18.05 -4.63 22.95
C GLN A 116 18.52 -3.40 22.15
N TYR A 117 17.61 -2.76 21.41
CA TYR A 117 17.90 -1.59 20.57
C TYR A 117 17.03 -0.38 20.97
N PRO A 118 17.23 0.20 22.17
CA PRO A 118 16.35 1.26 22.70
C PRO A 118 16.38 2.55 21.88
N ASP A 119 17.38 2.72 21.03
CA ASP A 119 17.53 3.86 20.15
C ASP A 119 16.79 3.66 18.80
N VAL A 120 16.32 2.45 18.50
CA VAL A 120 15.46 2.17 17.37
C VAL A 120 14.02 2.49 17.79
N ARG A 121 13.45 3.53 17.14
CA ARG A 121 12.14 4.05 17.54
C ARG A 121 11.00 3.56 16.65
N GLU A 122 11.31 2.94 15.53
CA GLU A 122 10.35 2.53 14.53
C GLU A 122 10.55 1.08 14.09
N PHE A 123 9.45 0.33 14.08
CA PHE A 123 9.41 -1.08 13.74
C PHE A 123 8.34 -1.33 12.68
N VAL A 124 8.75 -1.74 11.49
CA VAL A 124 7.85 -2.29 10.48
C VAL A 124 7.57 -3.74 10.84
N VAL A 125 6.30 -4.08 11.04
CA VAL A 125 5.85 -5.41 11.43
C VAL A 125 5.12 -6.08 10.28
N GLY A 126 5.83 -6.92 9.55
CA GLY A 126 5.41 -7.61 8.35
C GLY A 126 6.26 -7.25 7.14
N ASN A 127 6.34 -8.17 6.19
CA ASN A 127 6.90 -7.96 4.86
C ASN A 127 6.11 -8.76 3.85
N GLU A 128 5.42 -8.08 2.98
CA GLU A 128 4.57 -8.60 1.90
C GLU A 128 3.73 -9.86 2.28
N PRO A 129 2.98 -9.85 3.40
CA PRO A 129 2.18 -11.01 3.78
C PRO A 129 1.07 -11.32 2.76
N ASN A 130 0.90 -10.48 1.76
CA ASN A 130 0.05 -10.70 0.60
C ASN A 130 0.76 -11.41 -0.57
N GLN A 131 2.03 -11.85 -0.39
CA GLN A 131 2.82 -12.59 -1.36
C GLN A 131 3.24 -13.97 -0.83
N PRO A 132 3.24 -15.02 -1.69
CA PRO A 132 3.58 -16.38 -1.26
C PRO A 132 5.07 -16.56 -0.94
N ALA A 133 5.93 -15.61 -1.32
CA ALA A 133 7.34 -15.59 -0.93
C ALA A 133 7.54 -15.33 0.56
N PHE A 134 6.60 -14.65 1.21
CA PHE A 134 6.69 -14.24 2.61
C PHE A 134 5.62 -14.84 3.51
N TRP A 135 4.45 -15.19 2.96
CA TRP A 135 3.35 -15.74 3.73
C TRP A 135 2.57 -16.82 2.99
N ARG A 136 2.32 -17.97 3.63
CA ARG A 136 1.53 -19.07 3.08
C ARG A 136 0.62 -19.68 4.14
N PRO A 137 -0.60 -20.14 3.74
CA PRO A 137 -1.24 -19.99 2.43
C PRO A 137 -1.83 -18.60 2.20
N GLN A 138 -2.02 -18.20 0.93
CA GLN A 138 -2.59 -16.91 0.56
C GLN A 138 -4.13 -16.95 0.48
N LEU A 139 -4.65 -17.84 -0.33
CA LEU A 139 -6.06 -17.91 -0.71
C LEU A 139 -6.58 -19.34 -0.67
N SER A 140 -7.87 -19.49 -0.41
CA SER A 140 -8.67 -20.65 -0.78
C SER A 140 -9.77 -20.22 -1.75
N ARG A 141 -10.48 -21.18 -2.36
CA ARG A 141 -11.63 -20.87 -3.24
C ARG A 141 -12.74 -20.06 -2.56
N ARG A 142 -12.77 -20.02 -1.22
CA ARG A 142 -13.85 -19.41 -0.43
C ARG A 142 -13.39 -18.25 0.45
N ALA A 143 -12.10 -18.10 0.68
CA ALA A 143 -11.61 -17.14 1.67
C ALA A 143 -10.20 -16.62 1.33
N GLN A 144 -9.97 -15.39 1.72
CA GLN A 144 -8.66 -14.81 1.87
C GLN A 144 -8.08 -15.32 3.20
N LEU A 145 -6.92 -16.00 3.15
CA LEU A 145 -6.34 -16.69 4.30
C LEU A 145 -5.20 -15.89 4.94
N SER A 146 -4.29 -15.31 4.10
CA SER A 146 -3.08 -14.68 4.62
C SER A 146 -3.38 -13.51 5.55
N ALA A 147 -4.28 -12.59 5.21
CA ALA A 147 -4.63 -11.46 6.08
C ALA A 147 -5.22 -11.90 7.42
N ARG A 148 -6.06 -12.94 7.42
CA ARG A 148 -6.67 -13.49 8.64
C ARG A 148 -5.63 -14.16 9.54
N ALA A 149 -4.66 -14.85 8.94
CA ALA A 149 -3.57 -15.50 9.67
C ALA A 149 -2.52 -14.49 10.16
N PHE A 150 -2.27 -13.43 9.38
CA PHE A 150 -1.32 -12.37 9.72
C PHE A 150 -1.84 -11.42 10.81
N GLY A 151 -3.14 -11.13 10.84
CA GLY A 151 -3.74 -10.20 11.81
C GLY A 151 -3.35 -10.46 13.27
N PRO A 152 -3.38 -11.71 13.79
CA PRO A 152 -2.90 -12.04 15.13
C PRO A 152 -1.42 -11.71 15.37
N PHE A 153 -0.55 -11.88 14.36
CA PHE A 153 0.87 -11.54 14.47
C PHE A 153 1.09 -10.03 14.56
N LEU A 154 0.38 -9.26 13.75
CA LEU A 154 0.44 -7.81 13.80
C LEU A 154 -0.08 -7.28 15.13
N ALA A 155 -1.18 -7.84 15.65
CA ALA A 155 -1.74 -7.47 16.94
C ALA A 155 -0.77 -7.79 18.10
N ALA A 156 -0.16 -8.98 18.10
CA ALA A 156 0.80 -9.39 19.10
C ALA A 156 2.07 -8.52 19.05
N GLY A 157 2.55 -8.20 17.85
CA GLY A 157 3.70 -7.32 17.66
C GLY A 157 3.43 -5.91 18.17
N TYR A 158 2.30 -5.32 17.79
CA TYR A 158 1.88 -4.01 18.29
C TYR A 158 1.83 -3.97 19.81
N ASP A 159 1.13 -4.91 20.42
CA ASP A 159 0.95 -4.95 21.87
C ASP A 159 2.27 -5.13 22.60
N ALA A 160 3.15 -5.98 22.09
CA ALA A 160 4.43 -6.29 22.68
C ALA A 160 5.42 -5.12 22.60
N ILE A 161 5.51 -4.45 21.45
CA ILE A 161 6.36 -3.26 21.27
C ILE A 161 5.84 -2.10 22.13
N LYS A 162 4.54 -1.82 22.13
CA LYS A 162 3.93 -0.76 22.97
C LYS A 162 4.03 -1.04 24.47
N ALA A 163 4.15 -2.30 24.87
CA ALA A 163 4.40 -2.66 26.27
C ALA A 163 5.85 -2.39 26.71
N VAL A 164 6.81 -2.32 25.78
CA VAL A 164 8.19 -1.91 26.06
C VAL A 164 8.27 -0.40 26.25
N ASP A 165 7.74 0.34 25.29
CA ASP A 165 7.66 1.80 25.31
C ASP A 165 6.45 2.23 24.44
N PRO A 166 5.45 2.92 25.01
CA PRO A 166 4.25 3.37 24.28
C PRO A 166 4.55 4.37 23.17
N ASP A 167 5.70 5.04 23.19
CA ASP A 167 6.13 6.01 22.20
C ASP A 167 6.85 5.39 20.99
N LEU A 168 7.13 4.07 21.01
CA LEU A 168 7.65 3.36 19.84
C LEU A 168 6.60 3.32 18.73
N ILE A 169 7.03 3.54 17.51
CA ILE A 169 6.17 3.55 16.33
C ILE A 169 6.10 2.14 15.73
N VAL A 170 4.89 1.62 15.59
CA VAL A 170 4.63 0.33 14.93
C VAL A 170 4.02 0.58 13.57
N VAL A 171 4.75 0.26 12.53
CA VAL A 171 4.29 0.39 11.14
C VAL A 171 3.87 -1.00 10.64
N GLY A 172 2.62 -1.21 10.31
CA GLY A 172 2.11 -2.45 9.73
C GLY A 172 2.00 -2.25 8.22
N VAL A 173 2.12 -3.14 7.50
CA VAL A 173 1.99 -4.50 7.13
C VAL A 173 3.10 -4.88 6.13
N GLY A 174 3.70 -3.88 5.43
CA GLY A 174 4.61 -4.08 4.32
C GLY A 174 3.88 -4.68 3.10
N LEU A 175 2.88 -3.98 2.55
CA LEU A 175 2.06 -4.54 1.48
C LEU A 175 2.71 -4.41 0.11
N SER A 176 2.85 -5.54 -0.60
CA SER A 176 3.15 -5.57 -2.03
C SER A 176 2.05 -4.89 -2.85
N PRO A 177 2.41 -4.18 -3.96
CA PRO A 177 1.46 -3.42 -4.76
C PRO A 177 0.47 -4.29 -5.52
N ARG A 178 0.76 -5.58 -5.68
CA ARG A 178 0.00 -6.47 -6.58
C ARG A 178 -0.27 -7.84 -5.98
N GLY A 179 -1.35 -8.43 -6.45
CA GLY A 179 -1.73 -9.82 -6.27
C GLY A 179 -2.59 -10.28 -7.42
N ASN A 180 -2.59 -11.57 -7.72
CA ASN A 180 -3.41 -12.12 -8.78
C ASN A 180 -4.82 -12.50 -8.33
N ASP A 181 -5.05 -12.63 -7.02
CA ASP A 181 -6.33 -13.00 -6.41
C ASP A 181 -6.94 -14.31 -6.95
N ARG A 182 -6.10 -15.23 -7.38
CA ARG A 182 -6.49 -16.46 -8.06
C ARG A 182 -6.04 -17.68 -7.27
N PRO A 183 -6.94 -18.31 -6.48
CA PRO A 183 -6.59 -19.49 -5.68
C PRO A 183 -6.24 -20.73 -6.50
N ASP A 184 -6.60 -20.73 -7.77
CA ASP A 184 -6.34 -21.78 -8.76
C ASP A 184 -5.17 -21.46 -9.72
N ALA A 185 -4.41 -20.40 -9.46
CA ALA A 185 -3.24 -20.08 -10.27
C ALA A 185 -2.18 -21.18 -10.13
N ARG A 186 -1.52 -21.51 -11.24
CA ARG A 186 -0.45 -22.53 -11.27
C ARG A 186 0.78 -22.11 -10.46
N SER A 187 1.03 -20.81 -10.37
CA SER A 187 2.14 -20.22 -9.62
C SER A 187 1.73 -18.88 -9.04
N ASN A 188 2.48 -18.42 -8.08
CA ASN A 188 2.35 -17.08 -7.46
C ASN A 188 0.92 -16.75 -7.02
N VAL A 189 0.23 -17.69 -6.33
CA VAL A 189 -1.04 -17.39 -5.68
C VAL A 189 -0.81 -16.27 -4.68
N SER A 190 -1.33 -15.08 -4.95
CA SER A 190 -1.07 -13.86 -4.19
C SER A 190 -2.33 -13.01 -4.05
N THR A 191 -2.36 -12.15 -3.05
CA THR A 191 -3.51 -11.30 -2.72
C THR A 191 -3.21 -9.84 -3.06
N SER A 192 -4.14 -9.17 -3.74
CA SER A 192 -4.02 -7.73 -3.98
C SER A 192 -4.11 -6.92 -2.68
N PRO A 193 -3.45 -5.75 -2.59
CA PRO A 193 -3.42 -4.96 -1.36
C PRO A 193 -4.80 -4.53 -0.88
N VAL A 194 -5.70 -4.14 -1.79
CA VAL A 194 -7.08 -3.75 -1.42
C VAL A 194 -7.86 -4.90 -0.79
N ARG A 195 -7.72 -6.11 -1.35
CA ARG A 195 -8.42 -7.30 -0.80
C ARG A 195 -7.79 -7.78 0.48
N PHE A 196 -6.47 -7.63 0.61
CA PHE A 196 -5.79 -7.96 1.86
C PHE A 196 -6.26 -7.04 3.00
N LEU A 197 -6.28 -5.72 2.79
CA LEU A 197 -6.75 -4.75 3.79
C LEU A 197 -8.23 -4.98 4.15
N ALA A 198 -9.08 -5.26 3.18
CA ALA A 198 -10.49 -5.59 3.44
C ALA A 198 -10.63 -6.83 4.34
N ALA A 199 -9.82 -7.88 4.09
CA ALA A 199 -9.84 -9.11 4.89
C ALA A 199 -9.24 -8.91 6.29
N LEU A 200 -8.18 -8.09 6.41
CA LEU A 200 -7.58 -7.71 7.68
C LEU A 200 -8.57 -6.92 8.55
N GLY A 201 -9.26 -5.92 7.95
CA GLY A 201 -10.32 -5.18 8.64
C GLY A 201 -11.50 -6.04 9.08
N ALA A 202 -11.89 -7.02 8.25
CA ALA A 202 -12.93 -7.98 8.62
C ALA A 202 -12.49 -8.87 9.79
N TRP A 203 -11.24 -9.35 9.80
CA TRP A 203 -10.66 -10.07 10.93
C TRP A 203 -10.62 -9.18 12.19
N TYR A 204 -10.13 -7.95 12.06
CA TYR A 204 -10.02 -7.01 13.18
C TYR A 204 -11.37 -6.80 13.87
N ARG A 205 -12.44 -6.53 13.11
CA ARG A 205 -13.78 -6.37 13.69
C ARG A 205 -14.30 -7.66 14.32
N ALA A 206 -14.04 -8.82 13.71
CA ALA A 206 -14.48 -10.10 14.24
C ALA A 206 -13.72 -10.53 15.50
N SER A 207 -12.50 -10.04 15.70
CA SER A 207 -11.68 -10.34 16.89
C SER A 207 -12.18 -9.64 18.17
N GLY A 208 -13.01 -8.59 18.02
CA GLY A 208 -13.45 -7.75 19.14
C GLY A 208 -12.34 -6.86 19.71
N ARG A 209 -11.23 -6.70 18.98
CA ARG A 209 -10.11 -5.88 19.43
C ARG A 209 -10.51 -4.40 19.50
N ASP A 210 -10.15 -3.75 20.59
CA ASP A 210 -10.41 -2.34 20.93
C ASP A 210 -9.16 -1.46 20.93
N ARG A 211 -8.01 -1.99 20.49
CA ARG A 211 -6.71 -1.30 20.38
C ARG A 211 -6.23 -1.30 18.94
N PRO A 212 -5.38 -0.32 18.54
CA PRO A 212 -4.80 -0.29 17.20
C PRO A 212 -3.99 -1.56 16.86
N LEU A 213 -3.78 -1.77 15.58
CA LEU A 213 -2.84 -2.77 15.04
C LEU A 213 -1.51 -2.13 14.62
N MET A 214 -1.55 -0.83 14.30
CA MET A 214 -0.42 -0.08 13.75
C MET A 214 -0.64 1.42 13.95
N ASP A 215 0.47 2.17 14.04
CA ASP A 215 0.51 3.63 14.07
C ASP A 215 0.68 4.21 12.65
N GLY A 216 1.29 3.47 11.74
CA GLY A 216 1.46 3.78 10.33
C GLY A 216 1.22 2.57 9.44
N LEU A 217 0.96 2.80 8.15
CA LEU A 217 0.83 1.73 7.16
C LEU A 217 2.06 1.67 6.26
N SER A 218 2.79 0.56 6.32
CA SER A 218 3.85 0.23 5.36
C SER A 218 3.25 -0.31 4.06
N PHE A 219 3.72 0.24 2.95
CA PHE A 219 3.29 -0.11 1.60
C PHE A 219 4.45 0.01 0.62
N HIS A 220 4.60 -0.98 -0.26
CA HIS A 220 5.67 -1.08 -1.25
C HIS A 220 5.15 -0.68 -2.65
N PRO A 221 5.20 0.60 -3.05
CA PRO A 221 4.57 1.07 -4.29
C PRO A 221 5.43 0.85 -5.54
N TYR A 222 6.06 -0.31 -5.68
CA TYR A 222 6.79 -0.65 -6.90
C TYR A 222 5.94 -0.45 -8.16
N PRO A 223 6.52 -0.07 -9.30
CA PRO A 223 5.79 0.02 -10.56
C PRO A 223 5.31 -1.35 -11.05
N ASN A 224 4.32 -1.36 -11.94
CA ASN A 224 3.91 -2.61 -12.59
C ASN A 224 4.96 -3.10 -13.61
N SER A 225 5.70 -2.17 -14.20
CA SER A 225 6.88 -2.40 -15.03
C SER A 225 7.88 -1.27 -14.77
N ALA A 226 9.18 -1.57 -14.82
CA ALA A 226 10.22 -0.55 -14.70
C ALA A 226 10.20 0.51 -15.83
N THR A 227 9.49 0.23 -16.93
CA THR A 227 9.23 1.19 -18.00
C THR A 227 8.05 2.12 -17.73
N ASP A 228 7.32 1.91 -16.63
CA ASP A 228 6.17 2.75 -16.30
C ASP A 228 6.64 4.08 -15.68
N ALA A 229 6.04 5.18 -16.13
CA ALA A 229 6.19 6.47 -15.50
C ALA A 229 5.51 6.48 -14.11
N LEU A 230 5.89 7.42 -13.25
CA LEU A 230 5.41 7.51 -11.87
C LEU A 230 3.88 7.65 -11.77
N ASP A 231 3.27 8.34 -12.72
CA ASP A 231 1.81 8.56 -12.78
C ASP A 231 1.03 7.37 -13.32
N ARG A 232 1.73 6.33 -13.78
CA ARG A 232 1.08 5.11 -14.24
C ARG A 232 0.69 4.20 -13.09
N GLY A 233 -0.62 4.15 -12.84
CA GLY A 233 -1.17 3.30 -11.79
C GLY A 233 -1.48 1.88 -12.25
N TYR A 234 -1.76 1.03 -11.28
CA TYR A 234 -2.24 -0.34 -11.49
C TYR A 234 -3.73 -0.40 -11.78
N PRO A 235 -4.20 -1.43 -12.52
CA PRO A 235 -5.60 -1.81 -12.50
C PRO A 235 -6.06 -2.16 -11.07
N TRP A 236 -7.33 -1.85 -10.77
CA TRP A 236 -7.96 -2.30 -9.52
C TRP A 236 -8.03 -3.84 -9.47
N PRO A 237 -7.79 -4.51 -8.33
CA PRO A 237 -7.59 -4.02 -6.97
C PRO A 237 -6.13 -3.86 -6.52
N ASN A 238 -5.18 -3.84 -7.46
CA ASN A 238 -3.79 -3.57 -7.21
C ASN A 238 -3.54 -2.05 -7.07
N ALA A 239 -2.43 -1.65 -6.49
CA ALA A 239 -2.09 -0.25 -6.30
C ALA A 239 -0.57 -0.05 -6.38
N GLY A 240 -0.11 1.02 -6.99
CA GLY A 240 1.25 1.52 -6.97
C GLY A 240 1.27 2.95 -6.46
N PHE A 241 2.36 3.68 -6.68
CA PHE A 241 2.48 5.06 -6.20
C PHE A 241 1.34 5.96 -6.71
N ALA A 242 1.02 5.93 -7.99
CA ALA A 242 -0.09 6.70 -8.56
C ALA A 242 -1.48 6.31 -8.02
N ASN A 243 -1.57 5.28 -7.18
CA ASN A 243 -2.82 4.80 -6.60
C ASN A 243 -2.85 4.90 -5.07
N LEU A 244 -2.03 5.75 -4.44
CA LEU A 244 -2.04 5.92 -2.98
C LEU A 244 -3.44 6.27 -2.45
N ASP A 245 -4.22 7.04 -3.18
CA ASP A 245 -5.63 7.30 -2.85
C ASP A 245 -6.48 6.04 -2.71
N ARG A 246 -6.17 5.00 -3.52
CA ARG A 246 -6.82 3.69 -3.42
C ARG A 246 -6.42 2.95 -2.16
N VAL A 247 -5.15 3.07 -1.75
CA VAL A 247 -4.65 2.48 -0.50
C VAL A 247 -5.29 3.18 0.70
N LYS A 248 -5.31 4.52 0.71
CA LYS A 248 -5.99 5.34 1.73
C LYS A 248 -7.48 4.96 1.83
N GLN A 249 -8.16 4.78 0.68
CA GLN A 249 -9.56 4.33 0.65
C GLN A 249 -9.72 2.91 1.22
N ALA A 250 -8.82 1.99 0.90
CA ALA A 250 -8.89 0.62 1.41
C ALA A 250 -8.68 0.56 2.93
N VAL A 251 -7.78 1.39 3.48
CA VAL A 251 -7.60 1.55 4.94
C VAL A 251 -8.86 2.10 5.58
N TRP A 252 -9.44 3.15 5.00
CA TRP A 252 -10.67 3.74 5.53
C TRP A 252 -11.83 2.74 5.48
N ASP A 253 -12.02 2.03 4.37
CA ASP A 253 -13.06 0.99 4.23
C ASP A 253 -12.86 -0.15 5.24
N ALA A 254 -11.61 -0.49 5.54
CA ALA A 254 -11.26 -1.53 6.49
C ALA A 254 -11.49 -1.12 7.94
N PHE A 255 -11.19 0.11 8.34
CA PHE A 255 -11.04 0.46 9.75
C PHE A 255 -11.86 1.66 10.23
N ALA A 256 -12.51 2.43 9.35
CA ALA A 256 -13.29 3.59 9.77
C ALA A 256 -14.32 3.24 10.85
N GLY A 257 -14.36 4.05 11.92
CA GLY A 257 -15.23 3.82 13.07
C GLY A 257 -14.80 2.68 14.00
N SER A 258 -13.56 2.23 13.91
CA SER A 258 -12.95 1.29 14.86
C SER A 258 -11.84 1.98 15.67
N ALA A 259 -11.18 1.27 16.60
CA ALA A 259 -10.04 1.80 17.34
C ALA A 259 -8.74 1.87 16.51
N GLN A 260 -8.69 1.24 15.32
CA GLN A 260 -7.57 1.41 14.40
C GLN A 260 -7.72 2.74 13.64
N PRO A 261 -6.78 3.70 13.79
CA PRO A 261 -6.78 4.95 13.03
C PRO A 261 -6.73 4.73 11.51
N THR A 262 -7.32 5.67 10.78
CA THR A 262 -7.19 5.81 9.33
C THR A 262 -6.37 7.05 8.99
N THR A 263 -6.11 7.33 7.72
CA THR A 263 -5.40 8.55 7.32
C THR A 263 -6.13 9.84 7.73
N LEU A 264 -7.46 9.78 7.90
CA LEU A 264 -8.22 10.91 8.46
C LEU A 264 -8.00 11.10 9.97
N ASP A 265 -7.54 10.08 10.66
CA ASP A 265 -7.28 10.07 12.08
C ASP A 265 -5.78 10.18 12.39
N GLY A 266 -4.96 10.53 11.38
CA GLY A 266 -3.53 10.77 11.53
C GLY A 266 -2.61 9.58 11.21
N LEU A 267 -3.14 8.42 10.79
CA LEU A 267 -2.30 7.33 10.27
C LEU A 267 -1.61 7.79 8.98
N ARG A 268 -0.29 7.63 8.91
CA ARG A 268 0.50 7.98 7.72
C ARG A 268 0.99 6.74 6.98
N LEU A 269 1.33 6.92 5.70
CA LEU A 269 1.89 5.90 4.83
C LEU A 269 3.42 5.93 4.90
N TYR A 270 4.00 4.76 5.07
CA TYR A 270 5.44 4.52 5.00
C TYR A 270 5.70 3.72 3.72
N LEU A 271 6.36 4.34 2.77
CA LEU A 271 6.69 3.74 1.48
C LEU A 271 8.09 3.12 1.59
N ASP A 272 8.17 2.08 2.37
CA ASP A 272 9.42 1.52 2.89
C ASP A 272 10.17 0.58 1.93
N GLU A 273 9.58 0.31 0.76
CA GLU A 273 10.28 -0.30 -0.38
C GLU A 273 9.74 0.27 -1.70
N VAL A 274 10.59 0.90 -2.48
CA VAL A 274 10.26 1.36 -3.83
C VAL A 274 11.49 1.40 -4.72
N GLY A 275 11.37 0.96 -5.97
CA GLY A 275 12.50 0.96 -6.90
C GLY A 275 12.10 0.71 -8.35
N TRP A 276 12.92 1.22 -9.26
CA TRP A 276 12.85 1.00 -10.71
C TRP A 276 14.09 0.28 -11.19
N GLN A 277 13.90 -0.96 -11.64
CA GLN A 277 14.97 -1.83 -12.14
C GLN A 277 15.63 -1.25 -13.39
N VAL A 278 16.95 -1.18 -13.41
CA VAL A 278 17.73 -0.62 -14.53
C VAL A 278 18.44 -1.70 -15.33
N ASP A 279 18.51 -1.51 -16.64
CA ASP A 279 19.26 -2.38 -17.53
C ASP A 279 20.77 -2.30 -17.24
N THR A 280 21.35 -3.45 -16.94
CA THR A 280 22.79 -3.64 -16.70
C THR A 280 23.44 -4.57 -17.72
N ALA A 281 22.76 -4.86 -18.83
CA ALA A 281 23.31 -5.71 -19.89
C ALA A 281 24.62 -5.14 -20.46
N GLY A 282 25.63 -5.99 -20.60
CA GLY A 282 26.95 -5.61 -21.12
C GLY A 282 27.80 -4.75 -20.18
N ARG A 283 27.36 -4.51 -18.94
CA ARG A 283 28.18 -3.81 -17.93
C ARG A 283 29.02 -4.79 -17.11
N ASP A 284 30.25 -4.42 -16.85
CA ASP A 284 31.13 -5.15 -15.94
C ASP A 284 30.59 -5.13 -14.51
N GLY A 285 30.93 -6.15 -13.73
CA GLY A 285 30.50 -6.27 -12.34
C GLY A 285 29.11 -6.90 -12.13
N TYR A 286 28.38 -7.22 -13.21
CA TYR A 286 27.09 -7.91 -13.12
C TYR A 286 27.14 -9.30 -13.74
N THR A 287 26.43 -10.25 -13.10
CA THR A 287 26.36 -11.64 -13.52
C THR A 287 24.91 -12.15 -13.59
N GLY A 288 24.69 -13.26 -14.29
CA GLY A 288 23.38 -13.87 -14.48
C GLY A 288 22.50 -13.12 -15.47
N ASP A 289 21.27 -13.58 -15.61
CA ASP A 289 20.27 -13.06 -16.55
C ASP A 289 19.24 -12.19 -15.83
N GLU A 290 18.78 -11.14 -16.51
CA GLU A 290 17.68 -10.30 -16.04
C GLU A 290 16.36 -11.09 -16.11
N ASN A 291 15.54 -10.96 -15.08
CA ASN A 291 14.28 -11.71 -14.94
C ASN A 291 13.03 -10.83 -14.87
N VAL A 292 13.18 -9.50 -14.93
CA VAL A 292 12.09 -8.52 -14.89
C VAL A 292 12.30 -7.44 -15.96
N PRO A 293 11.24 -6.70 -16.35
CA PRO A 293 11.40 -5.55 -17.23
C PRO A 293 12.29 -4.48 -16.60
N VAL A 294 13.18 -3.92 -17.39
CA VAL A 294 14.15 -2.90 -16.98
C VAL A 294 13.91 -1.56 -17.70
N THR A 295 14.39 -0.47 -17.13
CA THR A 295 14.46 0.86 -17.74
C THR A 295 15.90 1.31 -17.90
N ASP A 296 16.12 2.48 -18.50
CA ASP A 296 17.45 3.09 -18.55
C ASP A 296 17.72 3.96 -17.32
N GLU A 297 18.99 4.31 -17.06
CA GLU A 297 19.42 5.09 -15.90
C GLU A 297 18.86 6.51 -15.87
N ARG A 298 18.61 7.11 -17.04
CA ARG A 298 18.03 8.45 -17.13
C ARG A 298 16.56 8.42 -16.72
N SER A 299 15.81 7.48 -17.23
CA SER A 299 14.41 7.28 -16.86
C SER A 299 14.26 6.99 -15.36
N GLN A 300 15.16 6.19 -14.78
CA GLN A 300 15.21 5.97 -13.33
C GLN A 300 15.44 7.29 -12.57
N ALA A 301 16.39 8.11 -12.99
CA ALA A 301 16.68 9.37 -12.34
C ALA A 301 15.50 10.34 -12.37
N GLU A 302 14.81 10.45 -13.52
CA GLU A 302 13.63 11.29 -13.70
C GLU A 302 12.48 10.83 -12.78
N VAL A 303 12.24 9.51 -12.72
CA VAL A 303 11.18 8.93 -11.87
C VAL A 303 11.50 9.10 -10.39
N TYR A 304 12.73 8.86 -9.96
CA TYR A 304 13.11 9.02 -8.55
C TYR A 304 13.01 10.46 -8.06
N ALA A 305 13.45 11.42 -8.87
CA ALA A 305 13.27 12.84 -8.53
C ALA A 305 11.79 13.23 -8.43
N ALA A 306 10.95 12.73 -9.34
CA ALA A 306 9.51 12.95 -9.30
C ALA A 306 8.86 12.28 -8.07
N LEU A 307 9.28 11.05 -7.72
CA LEU A 307 8.84 10.33 -6.53
C LEU A 307 9.14 11.13 -5.25
N VAL A 308 10.37 11.59 -5.09
CA VAL A 308 10.79 12.39 -3.93
C VAL A 308 9.93 13.66 -3.81
N ARG A 309 9.77 14.42 -4.89
CA ARG A 309 8.95 15.64 -4.87
C ARG A 309 7.49 15.37 -4.52
N ALA A 310 6.90 14.34 -5.13
CA ALA A 310 5.51 14.00 -4.90
C ALA A 310 5.26 13.49 -3.48
N ALA A 311 6.14 12.63 -2.96
CA ALA A 311 6.02 12.07 -1.63
C ALA A 311 6.27 13.11 -0.52
N ALA A 312 7.28 13.97 -0.67
CA ALA A 312 7.57 15.03 0.28
C ALA A 312 6.40 16.01 0.45
N CYS A 313 5.58 16.16 -0.59
CA CYS A 313 4.48 17.11 -0.64
C CYS A 313 3.09 16.45 -0.40
N ASP A 314 3.04 15.16 -0.11
CA ASP A 314 1.82 14.46 0.33
C ASP A 314 1.81 14.38 1.87
N PRO A 315 0.87 15.08 2.56
CA PRO A 315 0.82 15.10 4.01
C PRO A 315 0.54 13.74 4.64
N ASP A 316 0.00 12.80 3.85
CA ASP A 316 -0.29 11.45 4.31
C ASP A 316 0.92 10.50 4.20
N VAL A 317 2.05 10.93 3.59
CA VAL A 317 3.28 10.14 3.48
C VAL A 317 4.27 10.52 4.59
N ALA A 318 4.69 9.54 5.40
CA ALA A 318 5.64 9.73 6.50
C ALA A 318 7.09 9.55 6.05
N ALA A 319 7.35 8.50 5.27
CA ALA A 319 8.70 8.14 4.84
C ALA A 319 8.70 7.45 3.47
N VAL A 320 9.85 7.51 2.79
CA VAL A 320 10.13 6.78 1.56
C VAL A 320 11.52 6.17 1.64
N ASN A 321 11.60 4.84 1.54
CA ASN A 321 12.86 4.12 1.45
C ASN A 321 13.04 3.51 0.05
N LEU A 322 14.10 3.93 -0.63
CA LEU A 322 14.49 3.33 -1.89
C LEU A 322 15.01 1.91 -1.63
N PHE A 323 14.57 0.94 -2.42
CA PHE A 323 15.02 -0.44 -2.28
C PHE A 323 16.36 -0.65 -2.97
N GLY A 324 17.39 -0.91 -2.15
CA GLY A 324 18.78 -0.94 -2.55
C GLY A 324 19.38 0.47 -2.66
N PHE A 325 20.39 0.76 -1.84
CA PHE A 325 21.24 1.94 -2.01
C PHE A 325 22.31 1.68 -3.07
N ARG A 326 22.79 0.45 -3.08
CA ARG A 326 23.70 -0.13 -4.09
C ARG A 326 23.05 -1.34 -4.76
N ASP A 327 23.38 -1.56 -6.02
CA ASP A 327 22.88 -2.70 -6.78
C ASP A 327 23.41 -4.04 -6.28
N ASP A 328 22.58 -5.07 -6.39
CA ASP A 328 23.05 -6.43 -6.41
C ASP A 328 23.90 -6.71 -7.67
N ALA A 329 25.04 -7.35 -7.51
CA ALA A 329 25.87 -7.77 -8.64
C ALA A 329 25.22 -8.91 -9.46
N LEU A 330 24.34 -9.70 -8.84
CA LEU A 330 23.56 -10.75 -9.49
C LEU A 330 22.27 -10.17 -10.05
N ARG A 331 22.05 -10.27 -11.38
CA ARG A 331 20.88 -9.69 -12.07
C ARG A 331 19.53 -10.28 -11.68
N THR A 332 19.50 -11.46 -11.07
CA THR A 332 18.27 -11.99 -10.45
C THR A 332 17.92 -11.31 -9.12
N GLY A 333 18.81 -10.50 -8.57
CA GLY A 333 18.58 -9.59 -7.45
C GLY A 333 17.98 -8.26 -7.92
N PHE A 334 18.37 -7.14 -7.28
CA PHE A 334 17.77 -5.85 -7.55
C PHE A 334 18.84 -4.85 -8.05
N GLN A 335 18.62 -4.24 -9.22
CA GLN A 335 19.48 -3.22 -9.82
C GLN A 335 18.74 -1.88 -9.88
N ALA A 336 18.24 -1.43 -8.73
CA ALA A 336 17.49 -0.18 -8.58
C ALA A 336 18.22 0.86 -7.72
N GLY A 337 19.47 0.59 -7.33
CA GLY A 337 20.27 1.43 -6.45
C GLY A 337 20.64 2.78 -7.04
N LEU A 338 21.09 3.69 -6.17
CA LEU A 338 21.71 4.95 -6.55
C LEU A 338 23.17 4.76 -6.96
N TYR A 339 23.77 3.65 -6.53
CA TYR A 339 25.11 3.19 -6.93
C TYR A 339 25.03 1.87 -7.66
N ARG A 340 25.87 1.72 -8.66
CA ARG A 340 26.08 0.44 -9.36
C ARG A 340 26.81 -0.55 -8.47
N ALA A 341 26.86 -1.80 -8.88
CA ALA A 341 27.55 -2.86 -8.13
C ALA A 341 29.05 -2.58 -7.93
N ASP A 342 29.70 -1.89 -8.88
CA ASP A 342 31.10 -1.43 -8.81
C ASP A 342 31.33 -0.21 -7.90
N GLY A 343 30.27 0.35 -7.33
CA GLY A 343 30.30 1.53 -6.49
C GLY A 343 30.28 2.85 -7.23
N SER A 344 30.21 2.87 -8.56
CA SER A 344 30.08 4.10 -9.32
C SER A 344 28.65 4.68 -9.20
N PRO A 345 28.48 6.02 -9.08
CA PRO A 345 27.17 6.62 -8.93
C PRO A 345 26.37 6.58 -10.23
N ARG A 346 25.05 6.47 -10.11
CA ARG A 346 24.09 6.66 -11.21
C ARG A 346 23.62 8.11 -11.30
N PRO A 347 23.08 8.54 -12.44
CA PRO A 347 22.41 9.85 -12.55
C PRO A 347 21.29 10.06 -11.51
N ALA A 348 20.66 8.98 -11.05
CA ALA A 348 19.65 8.99 -10.01
C ALA A 348 20.16 9.55 -8.67
N LEU A 349 21.46 9.41 -8.36
CA LEU A 349 22.06 9.96 -7.14
C LEU A 349 21.88 11.47 -7.03
N GLU A 350 22.34 12.19 -8.04
CA GLU A 350 22.26 13.66 -8.09
C GLU A 350 20.80 14.12 -8.18
N ALA A 351 19.97 13.40 -8.93
CA ALA A 351 18.55 13.70 -9.09
C ALA A 351 17.79 13.59 -7.76
N VAL A 352 18.04 12.53 -6.96
CA VAL A 352 17.45 12.34 -5.63
C VAL A 352 17.97 13.40 -4.66
N GLN A 353 19.28 13.64 -4.60
CA GLN A 353 19.88 14.67 -3.74
C GLN A 353 19.27 16.05 -4.00
N SER A 354 19.18 16.44 -5.27
CA SER A 354 18.60 17.71 -5.68
C SER A 354 17.13 17.82 -5.28
N ALA A 355 16.34 16.74 -5.48
CA ALA A 355 14.93 16.72 -5.13
C ALA A 355 14.70 16.79 -3.61
N ILE A 356 15.50 16.10 -2.79
CA ILE A 356 15.46 16.19 -1.33
C ILE A 356 15.78 17.63 -0.88
N ALA A 357 16.86 18.22 -1.41
CA ALA A 357 17.25 19.58 -1.07
C ALA A 357 16.23 20.63 -1.51
N GLU A 358 15.54 20.41 -2.62
CA GLU A 358 14.46 21.26 -3.12
C GLU A 358 13.26 21.22 -2.17
N THR A 359 12.79 20.02 -1.84
CA THR A 359 11.59 19.82 -1.01
C THR A 359 11.80 20.19 0.46
N ALA A 360 13.04 20.12 0.96
CA ALA A 360 13.40 20.63 2.29
C ALA A 360 13.17 22.15 2.45
N ARG A 361 13.12 22.90 1.35
CA ARG A 361 12.81 24.33 1.35
C ARG A 361 11.31 24.63 1.28
N GLY A 362 10.49 23.62 1.14
CA GLY A 362 9.03 23.68 1.06
C GLY A 362 8.49 23.15 -0.28
N CYS A 363 7.22 22.81 -0.29
CA CYS A 363 6.52 22.30 -1.46
C CYS A 363 5.96 23.45 -2.30
N ALA A 364 6.21 23.44 -3.61
CA ALA A 364 5.56 24.37 -4.55
C ALA A 364 4.04 24.11 -4.62
N GLU A 365 3.66 22.84 -4.58
CA GLU A 365 2.27 22.39 -4.51
C GLU A 365 2.19 21.30 -3.47
N VAL A 366 1.35 21.48 -2.46
CA VAL A 366 1.03 20.43 -1.47
C VAL A 366 -0.11 19.58 -2.03
N ALA A 367 0.02 18.28 -1.95
CA ALA A 367 -1.05 17.38 -2.37
C ALA A 367 -2.36 17.73 -1.63
N PRO A 368 -3.51 17.71 -2.32
CA PRO A 368 -4.78 17.99 -1.68
C PRO A 368 -5.06 16.97 -0.58
N VAL A 369 -5.58 17.45 0.55
CA VAL A 369 -5.98 16.56 1.65
C VAL A 369 -6.94 15.51 1.11
N TRP A 370 -6.53 14.26 1.19
CA TRP A 370 -7.32 13.13 0.73
C TRP A 370 -8.66 13.05 1.49
N ARG A 371 -9.71 12.74 0.80
CA ARG A 371 -11.04 12.50 1.39
C ARG A 371 -11.59 11.17 0.88
N PRO A 372 -12.15 10.32 1.76
CA PRO A 372 -12.77 9.09 1.34
C PRO A 372 -13.89 9.39 0.35
N ALA A 373 -13.87 8.71 -0.79
CA ALA A 373 -15.07 8.57 -1.56
C ALA A 373 -16.06 7.84 -0.64
N ARG A 374 -17.03 8.56 -0.09
CA ARG A 374 -17.99 8.01 0.88
C ARG A 374 -18.77 6.88 0.23
N ALA A 375 -18.19 5.70 0.24
CA ALA A 375 -18.95 4.48 0.16
C ALA A 375 -19.61 4.35 1.54
N VAL A 376 -20.78 4.93 1.68
CA VAL A 376 -21.62 4.73 2.86
C VAL A 376 -21.76 3.22 2.99
N LEU A 377 -21.60 2.71 4.22
CA LEU A 377 -21.76 1.32 4.60
C LEU A 377 -20.56 0.40 4.28
N GLY A 378 -19.34 0.93 4.08
CA GLY A 378 -18.20 0.10 3.70
C GLY A 378 -18.48 -0.73 2.43
N ALA A 379 -19.29 -0.17 1.52
CA ALA A 379 -19.61 -0.84 0.27
C ALA A 379 -18.37 -0.79 -0.63
N GLN A 380 -17.89 -1.96 -1.02
CA GLN A 380 -16.86 -2.07 -2.04
C GLN A 380 -17.44 -1.65 -3.40
N ARG A 381 -16.61 -1.11 -4.28
CA ARG A 381 -17.03 -0.82 -5.65
C ARG A 381 -17.64 -2.07 -6.27
N PRO A 382 -18.84 -1.97 -6.89
CA PRO A 382 -19.50 -3.12 -7.47
C PRO A 382 -18.64 -3.75 -8.56
N THR A 383 -18.46 -5.07 -8.48
CA THR A 383 -17.90 -5.84 -9.58
C THR A 383 -18.96 -6.00 -10.65
N VAL A 384 -18.63 -5.66 -11.90
CA VAL A 384 -19.57 -5.69 -13.02
C VAL A 384 -19.08 -6.67 -14.07
N ALA A 385 -19.87 -7.68 -14.37
CA ALA A 385 -19.65 -8.61 -15.48
C ALA A 385 -20.70 -8.38 -16.57
N LEU A 386 -20.22 -8.16 -17.80
CA LEU A 386 -21.08 -7.89 -18.95
C LEU A 386 -21.31 -9.18 -19.77
N GLY A 387 -22.55 -9.62 -19.85
CA GLY A 387 -23.00 -10.64 -20.78
C GLY A 387 -23.61 -10.03 -22.05
N ARG A 388 -23.98 -10.88 -23.02
CA ARG A 388 -24.56 -10.40 -24.29
C ARG A 388 -25.84 -9.58 -24.09
N ARG A 389 -26.72 -9.99 -23.18
CA ARG A 389 -27.99 -9.33 -22.88
C ARG A 389 -28.19 -9.03 -21.41
N THR A 390 -27.16 -9.22 -20.58
CA THR A 390 -27.26 -9.07 -19.13
C THR A 390 -26.05 -8.35 -18.57
N VAL A 391 -26.27 -7.65 -17.46
CA VAL A 391 -25.24 -7.11 -16.58
C VAL A 391 -25.38 -7.81 -15.25
N SER A 392 -24.33 -8.48 -14.79
CA SER A 392 -24.23 -9.01 -13.44
C SER A 392 -23.45 -8.03 -12.58
N VAL A 393 -24.06 -7.62 -11.47
CA VAL A 393 -23.46 -6.67 -10.52
C VAL A 393 -23.29 -7.41 -9.20
N GLU A 394 -22.09 -7.46 -8.68
CA GLU A 394 -21.79 -8.06 -7.40
C GLU A 394 -21.44 -6.95 -6.39
N LEU A 395 -22.16 -6.93 -5.28
CA LEU A 395 -22.03 -5.93 -4.22
C LEU A 395 -21.61 -6.60 -2.93
N THR A 396 -20.74 -5.90 -2.19
CA THR A 396 -20.36 -6.23 -0.82
C THR A 396 -20.46 -4.98 0.02
N ALA A 397 -21.02 -5.09 1.22
CA ALA A 397 -21.05 -4.00 2.20
C ALA A 397 -20.60 -4.53 3.57
N ALA A 398 -19.98 -3.69 4.38
CA ALA A 398 -19.57 -4.05 5.74
C ALA A 398 -20.75 -4.17 6.70
N GLU A 399 -21.85 -3.47 6.40
CA GLU A 399 -23.11 -3.52 7.15
C GLU A 399 -24.24 -4.09 6.28
N GLY A 400 -25.29 -4.59 6.92
CA GLY A 400 -26.52 -4.97 6.23
C GLY A 400 -27.15 -3.74 5.54
N ALA A 401 -27.43 -3.89 4.23
CA ALA A 401 -27.99 -2.83 3.42
C ALA A 401 -29.12 -3.33 2.52
N VAL A 402 -29.98 -2.42 2.13
CA VAL A 402 -30.90 -2.63 1.01
C VAL A 402 -30.28 -1.98 -0.22
N ALA A 403 -30.03 -2.78 -1.24
CA ALA A 403 -29.51 -2.30 -2.52
C ALA A 403 -30.63 -2.14 -3.53
N ARG A 404 -30.58 -1.04 -4.28
CA ARG A 404 -31.32 -0.88 -5.52
C ARG A 404 -30.30 -0.65 -6.63
N VAL A 405 -30.24 -1.56 -7.57
CA VAL A 405 -29.29 -1.59 -8.67
C VAL A 405 -30.03 -1.33 -9.95
N CYS A 406 -29.69 -0.25 -10.66
CA CYS A 406 -30.39 0.16 -11.89
C CYS A 406 -29.41 0.34 -13.03
N LEU A 407 -29.83 -0.04 -14.24
CA LEU A 407 -29.24 0.40 -15.48
C LEU A 407 -30.10 1.55 -16.02
N LEU A 408 -29.56 2.74 -16.05
CA LEU A 408 -30.22 3.96 -16.51
C LEU A 408 -29.81 4.24 -17.95
N ASP A 409 -30.77 4.64 -18.79
CA ASP A 409 -30.45 5.01 -20.15
C ASP A 409 -29.67 6.32 -20.21
N GLY A 410 -28.65 6.37 -21.07
CA GLY A 410 -27.80 7.52 -21.26
C GLY A 410 -26.71 7.69 -20.17
N ARG A 411 -26.10 8.87 -20.15
CA ARG A 411 -25.04 9.24 -19.20
C ARG A 411 -25.63 10.01 -18.03
N HIS A 412 -25.28 9.58 -16.83
CA HIS A 412 -25.71 10.21 -15.59
C HIS A 412 -24.52 10.62 -14.72
N THR A 413 -24.61 11.77 -14.09
CA THR A 413 -23.77 12.17 -12.97
C THR A 413 -24.24 11.47 -11.70
N GLN A 414 -23.41 11.48 -10.64
CA GLN A 414 -23.81 10.89 -9.36
C GLN A 414 -25.09 11.54 -8.78
N ALA A 415 -25.21 12.86 -8.90
CA ALA A 415 -26.39 13.59 -8.41
C ALA A 415 -27.67 13.23 -9.21
N SER A 416 -27.61 13.25 -10.54
CA SER A 416 -28.76 12.91 -11.38
C SER A 416 -29.16 11.44 -11.23
N ALA A 417 -28.18 10.52 -11.14
CA ALA A 417 -28.43 9.11 -10.92
C ALA A 417 -29.12 8.87 -9.56
N ARG A 418 -28.68 9.57 -8.51
CA ARG A 418 -29.30 9.47 -7.17
C ARG A 418 -30.77 9.84 -7.20
N LEU A 419 -31.14 10.93 -7.87
CA LEU A 419 -32.53 11.36 -8.00
C LEU A 419 -33.38 10.29 -8.69
N VAL A 420 -32.87 9.75 -9.81
CA VAL A 420 -33.60 8.76 -10.61
C VAL A 420 -33.74 7.43 -9.85
N VAL A 421 -32.66 6.93 -9.22
CA VAL A 421 -32.69 5.65 -8.50
C VAL A 421 -33.51 5.74 -7.20
N SER A 422 -33.62 6.90 -6.61
CA SER A 422 -34.45 7.12 -5.41
C SER A 422 -35.94 7.15 -5.74
N ALA A 423 -36.31 7.43 -6.98
CA ALA A 423 -37.72 7.42 -7.39
C ALA A 423 -38.33 6.01 -7.36
N ARG A 424 -39.60 5.91 -6.97
CA ARG A 424 -40.30 4.59 -6.94
C ARG A 424 -40.42 3.93 -8.31
N ARG A 425 -40.47 4.72 -9.37
CA ARG A 425 -40.46 4.25 -10.78
C ARG A 425 -39.32 4.92 -11.51
N VAL A 426 -38.48 4.12 -12.14
CA VAL A 426 -37.40 4.59 -13.01
C VAL A 426 -37.91 4.53 -14.45
N ALA A 427 -38.08 5.69 -15.04
CA ALA A 427 -38.44 5.77 -16.47
C ALA A 427 -37.17 5.49 -17.30
N GLY A 428 -37.28 4.64 -18.33
CA GLY A 428 -36.17 4.33 -19.24
C GLY A 428 -35.00 3.61 -18.54
N GLY A 429 -35.24 2.39 -18.06
CA GLY A 429 -34.16 1.58 -17.46
C GLY A 429 -34.67 0.35 -16.72
N THR A 430 -33.77 -0.56 -16.36
CA THR A 430 -34.11 -1.76 -15.58
C THR A 430 -33.49 -1.68 -14.20
N CYS A 431 -34.26 -2.03 -13.18
CA CYS A 431 -33.80 -2.05 -11.80
C CYS A 431 -34.04 -3.44 -11.14
N ALA A 432 -33.13 -3.80 -10.26
CA ALA A 432 -33.29 -4.89 -9.28
C ALA A 432 -33.09 -4.33 -7.87
N ALA A 433 -33.78 -4.91 -6.91
CA ALA A 433 -33.59 -4.58 -5.49
C ALA A 433 -33.40 -5.85 -4.68
N GLY A 434 -32.67 -5.76 -3.59
CA GLY A 434 -32.43 -6.89 -2.70
C GLY A 434 -31.65 -6.47 -1.46
N VAL A 435 -31.52 -7.42 -0.52
CA VAL A 435 -30.76 -7.24 0.70
C VAL A 435 -29.32 -7.64 0.47
N VAL A 436 -28.39 -6.78 0.84
CA VAL A 436 -26.95 -7.07 0.93
C VAL A 436 -26.65 -7.42 2.37
N THR A 437 -26.30 -8.67 2.61
CA THR A 437 -25.90 -9.13 3.94
C THR A 437 -24.47 -8.63 4.23
N ALA A 438 -24.22 -8.19 5.46
CA ALA A 438 -22.91 -7.70 5.88
C ALA A 438 -21.80 -8.70 5.53
N ASN A 439 -20.74 -8.20 4.89
CA ASN A 439 -19.54 -8.97 4.50
C ASN A 439 -19.81 -10.18 3.58
N ARG A 440 -20.95 -10.20 2.88
CA ARG A 440 -21.27 -11.22 1.90
C ARG A 440 -21.47 -10.63 0.51
N HIS A 441 -21.01 -11.36 -0.49
CA HIS A 441 -21.25 -11.03 -1.89
C HIS A 441 -22.72 -11.24 -2.24
N THR A 442 -23.37 -10.21 -2.73
CA THR A 442 -24.74 -10.24 -3.22
C THR A 442 -24.75 -9.91 -4.70
N ARG A 443 -25.31 -10.81 -5.50
CA ARG A 443 -25.32 -10.67 -6.95
C ARG A 443 -26.69 -10.23 -7.47
N PHE A 444 -26.66 -9.19 -8.30
CA PHE A 444 -27.82 -8.68 -9.04
C PHE A 444 -27.62 -8.93 -10.52
N ARG A 445 -28.70 -9.31 -11.20
CA ARG A 445 -28.68 -9.52 -12.64
C ARG A 445 -29.73 -8.63 -13.31
N LEU A 446 -29.30 -7.82 -14.27
CA LEU A 446 -30.13 -6.86 -14.98
C LEU A 446 -30.11 -7.15 -16.48
N VAL A 447 -31.19 -6.82 -17.15
CA VAL A 447 -31.28 -6.88 -18.63
C VAL A 447 -30.67 -5.61 -19.18
N ARG A 448 -29.82 -5.76 -20.19
CA ARG A 448 -29.05 -4.70 -20.80
C ARG A 448 -29.77 -4.16 -22.04
N ALA A 449 -29.83 -2.82 -22.15
CA ALA A 449 -30.12 -2.07 -23.36
C ALA A 449 -28.87 -1.35 -23.89
N THR A 450 -29.01 -0.42 -24.79
CA THR A 450 -27.91 0.37 -25.37
C THR A 450 -27.57 1.54 -24.44
N GLU A 451 -26.35 2.05 -24.50
CA GLU A 451 -25.80 3.20 -23.71
C GLU A 451 -26.44 3.44 -22.35
N GLN A 452 -25.92 2.77 -21.34
CA GLN A 452 -26.48 2.83 -20.00
C GLN A 452 -25.45 3.23 -18.96
N THR A 453 -25.93 3.83 -17.88
CA THR A 453 -25.18 4.09 -16.65
C THR A 453 -25.67 3.13 -15.57
N LEU A 454 -24.74 2.37 -14.98
CA LEU A 454 -25.01 1.62 -13.78
C LEU A 454 -25.08 2.58 -12.61
N ALA A 455 -26.19 2.57 -11.90
CA ALA A 455 -26.38 3.29 -10.65
C ALA A 455 -26.79 2.32 -9.55
N VAL A 456 -26.11 2.38 -8.43
CA VAL A 456 -26.38 1.56 -7.25
C VAL A 456 -26.70 2.48 -6.09
N LEU A 457 -27.89 2.39 -5.55
CA LEU A 457 -28.28 3.01 -4.28
C LEU A 457 -28.23 1.96 -3.20
N LEU A 458 -27.40 2.19 -2.19
CA LEU A 458 -27.32 1.39 -0.97
C LEU A 458 -27.90 2.19 0.19
N THR A 459 -28.75 1.57 0.96
CA THR A 459 -29.36 2.17 2.17
C THR A 459 -29.15 1.24 3.34
N ALA A 460 -28.64 1.76 4.46
CA ALA A 460 -28.42 0.95 5.67
C ALA A 460 -29.76 0.40 6.18
N GLN A 461 -29.79 -0.89 6.55
CA GLN A 461 -30.98 -1.49 7.18
C GLN A 461 -31.30 -0.87 8.52
N THR A 462 -30.27 -0.52 9.28
CA THR A 462 -30.41 0.04 10.64
C THR A 462 -30.69 1.55 10.66
N ASN A 463 -30.37 2.26 9.56
CA ASN A 463 -30.59 3.69 9.45
C ASN A 463 -30.89 4.10 7.99
N PRO A 464 -32.16 4.20 7.59
CA PRO A 464 -32.53 4.59 6.21
C PRO A 464 -32.06 5.97 5.77
N GLY A 465 -31.70 6.86 6.69
CA GLY A 465 -31.07 8.15 6.39
C GLY A 465 -29.64 8.04 5.89
N ARG A 466 -28.97 6.93 6.16
CA ARG A 466 -27.64 6.61 5.64
C ARG A 466 -27.77 5.89 4.31
N ALA A 467 -27.59 6.62 3.23
CA ALA A 467 -27.65 6.06 1.87
C ALA A 467 -26.52 6.60 1.00
N THR A 468 -25.98 5.75 0.14
CA THR A 468 -24.99 6.13 -0.87
C THR A 468 -25.44 5.74 -2.26
N THR A 469 -24.96 6.50 -3.27
CA THR A 469 -25.18 6.20 -4.67
C THR A 469 -23.84 6.05 -5.37
N LEU A 470 -23.63 4.90 -5.98
CA LEU A 470 -22.47 4.60 -6.82
C LEU A 470 -22.90 4.66 -8.28
N VAL A 471 -22.10 5.30 -9.12
CA VAL A 471 -22.42 5.49 -10.54
C VAL A 471 -21.23 5.04 -11.38
N ARG A 472 -21.52 4.26 -12.44
CA ARG A 472 -20.51 3.81 -13.39
C ARG A 472 -21.09 3.74 -14.80
N PRO A 473 -20.40 4.30 -15.80
CA PRO A 473 -20.80 4.09 -17.20
C PRO A 473 -20.65 2.60 -17.58
N VAL A 474 -21.65 2.08 -18.25
CA VAL A 474 -21.63 0.75 -18.86
C VAL A 474 -21.42 0.94 -20.36
N ALA A 475 -20.20 0.69 -20.83
CA ALA A 475 -19.88 0.80 -22.24
C ALA A 475 -20.69 -0.22 -23.06
N THR A 476 -21.32 0.23 -24.14
CA THR A 476 -21.97 -0.64 -25.11
C THR A 476 -20.94 -1.14 -26.11
N CYS A 477 -20.87 -2.47 -26.28
CA CYS A 477 -20.20 -3.04 -27.42
C CYS A 477 -21.10 -2.89 -28.66
N LEU A 478 -20.73 -2.04 -29.57
CA LEU A 478 -21.37 -2.00 -30.88
C LEU A 478 -21.14 -3.33 -31.63
N ARG A 479 -22.14 -3.86 -32.24
CA ARG A 479 -22.09 -5.14 -33.00
C ARG A 479 -21.01 -5.17 -34.08
N GLU A 480 -20.55 -4.01 -34.52
CA GLU A 480 -19.66 -3.83 -35.65
C GLU A 480 -18.17 -3.87 -35.37
N LEU A 481 -17.76 -3.87 -34.08
CA LEU A 481 -16.35 -3.91 -33.69
C LEU A 481 -16.08 -4.87 -32.50
N PRO A 482 -16.16 -6.18 -32.72
CA PRO A 482 -16.02 -7.18 -31.66
C PRO A 482 -14.62 -7.19 -30.98
N LEU A 483 -13.59 -6.66 -31.64
CA LEU A 483 -12.23 -6.59 -31.12
C LEU A 483 -12.07 -5.51 -30.02
N LEU A 484 -12.73 -4.37 -30.16
CA LEU A 484 -12.71 -3.29 -29.17
C LEU A 484 -13.47 -3.68 -27.89
N CYS A 485 -14.49 -4.52 -28.02
CA CYS A 485 -15.21 -5.07 -26.87
C CYS A 485 -14.38 -6.05 -26.05
N ARG A 486 -13.48 -6.81 -26.67
CA ARG A 486 -12.60 -7.74 -25.95
C ARG A 486 -11.61 -7.01 -25.05
N SER A 487 -11.12 -5.83 -25.43
CA SER A 487 -10.17 -5.06 -24.65
C SER A 487 -10.81 -4.35 -23.43
N SER A 488 -12.08 -3.93 -23.54
CA SER A 488 -12.79 -3.28 -22.43
C SER A 488 -13.40 -4.27 -21.42
N VAL A 489 -13.74 -5.48 -21.88
CA VAL A 489 -14.35 -6.54 -21.05
C VAL A 489 -13.27 -7.34 -20.28
N ARG A 490 -12.03 -7.41 -20.78
CA ARG A 490 -10.95 -8.13 -20.09
C ARG A 490 -10.20 -7.31 -19.03
N ARG A 491 -10.55 -6.03 -18.83
CA ARG A 491 -9.82 -5.15 -17.92
C ARG A 491 -10.48 -4.95 -16.56
N HIS A 492 -11.51 -5.72 -16.23
CA HIS A 492 -12.07 -5.71 -14.89
C HIS A 492 -12.58 -7.12 -14.52
N PRO A 493 -11.76 -7.95 -13.84
CA PRO A 493 -12.29 -8.93 -12.93
C PRO A 493 -12.85 -8.26 -11.68
#